data_622dd3776e4fd6c5904693b6f4958882
#
_entry.id   622dd3776e4fd6c5904693b6f4958882
#
_cell.length_a   1.000
_cell.length_b   1.000
_cell.length_c   1.000
_cell.angle_alpha   90.00
_cell.angle_beta   90.00
_cell.angle_gamma   90.00
#
_symmetry.space_group_name_H-M   'P 1'
#
loop_
_entity.id
_entity.type
_entity.pdbx_description
1 polymer ?
#
loop_
_entity_poly.entity_id
_entity_poly.type
_entity_poly.pdbx_seq_one_letter_code
_entity_poly.pdbx_strand_id
1 'polypeptide(L)'
;VHAQKGLLSQQAFQTLSVVHGWTFHEYSLLLNERIKLAGASVTMFDWAHVYLCDGIADVELGMMMQELQTAHAAATYWELGVYIASWTTPRCFGNLSALFDDAAARNNIRKGMFACTASEFLTLAPMLARYVDAVLKPRGECQLQVASVRVVLWVVELIHNVRRGCVGIETLRAAIKSHFMSSVAAYGVEEARPTHHYSLHLPDMLARHGVLVPCLTNERRHRVVKRYARDRLKLQKWELGTLEEVTAHQLWELQHGFLKQGLLSATAPHPSTAYAVAEACPHDAANECSVATAARVDSGECTIGDRVLFFLDNVVCVAKLLL
;
A
#
# COMPACT_ATOMS: atom_id res chain seq x y z
N VAL A 1 6.89 -9.34 -29.11
CA VAL A 1 8.14 -8.60 -28.96
C VAL A 1 9.34 -9.54 -29.15
N HIS A 2 9.49 -10.62 -28.36
CA HIS A 2 10.66 -11.50 -28.44
C HIS A 2 10.83 -12.17 -29.80
N ALA A 3 9.75 -12.71 -30.38
CA ALA A 3 9.76 -13.34 -31.70
C ALA A 3 10.09 -12.37 -32.84
N GLN A 4 9.96 -11.07 -32.61
CA GLN A 4 10.21 -10.02 -33.61
C GLN A 4 11.66 -9.49 -33.58
N LYS A 5 12.45 -9.87 -32.53
CA LYS A 5 13.84 -9.47 -32.46
C LYS A 5 14.63 -10.18 -33.58
N GLY A 6 15.30 -9.41 -34.40
CA GLY A 6 16.01 -9.92 -35.60
C GLY A 6 15.20 -9.89 -36.90
N LEU A 7 13.87 -9.72 -36.82
CA LEU A 7 13.02 -9.52 -37.99
C LEU A 7 12.78 -8.04 -38.30
N LEU A 8 12.96 -7.17 -37.29
CA LEU A 8 12.73 -5.73 -37.40
C LEU A 8 14.04 -4.96 -37.29
N SER A 9 14.08 -3.76 -37.87
CA SER A 9 15.16 -2.82 -37.60
C SER A 9 15.19 -2.46 -36.09
N GLN A 10 16.33 -2.02 -35.58
CA GLN A 10 16.50 -1.65 -34.16
C GLN A 10 15.48 -0.59 -33.73
N GLN A 11 15.22 0.41 -34.59
CA GLN A 11 14.26 1.48 -34.28
C GLN A 11 12.80 0.94 -34.25
N ALA A 12 12.43 0.12 -35.23
CA ALA A 12 11.10 -0.51 -35.25
C ALA A 12 10.89 -1.44 -34.05
N PHE A 13 11.94 -2.17 -33.64
CA PHE A 13 11.90 -3.01 -32.46
C PHE A 13 11.77 -2.21 -31.16
N GLN A 14 12.47 -1.09 -31.03
CA GLN A 14 12.29 -0.19 -29.88
C GLN A 14 10.88 0.37 -29.79
N THR A 15 10.34 0.85 -30.93
CA THR A 15 8.97 1.35 -30.99
C THR A 15 7.97 0.27 -30.57
N LEU A 16 8.12 -0.95 -31.07
CA LEU A 16 7.28 -2.10 -30.70
C LEU A 16 7.39 -2.41 -29.19
N SER A 17 8.58 -2.35 -28.63
CA SER A 17 8.83 -2.59 -27.20
C SER A 17 8.13 -1.54 -26.32
N VAL A 18 8.17 -0.27 -26.72
CA VAL A 18 7.49 0.82 -26.04
C VAL A 18 5.97 0.65 -26.10
N VAL A 19 5.43 0.38 -27.31
CA VAL A 19 3.98 0.19 -27.51
C VAL A 19 3.41 -0.95 -26.67
N HIS A 20 4.16 -2.05 -26.54
CA HIS A 20 3.73 -3.21 -25.77
C HIS A 20 4.18 -3.17 -24.30
N GLY A 21 4.97 -2.16 -23.88
CA GLY A 21 5.48 -2.07 -22.53
C GLY A 21 6.47 -3.18 -22.13
N TRP A 22 7.09 -3.86 -23.12
CA TRP A 22 8.01 -4.98 -22.89
C TRP A 22 9.40 -4.66 -23.40
N THR A 23 10.37 -4.62 -22.49
CA THR A 23 11.79 -4.50 -22.85
C THR A 23 12.39 -5.89 -23.07
N PHE A 24 13.09 -6.07 -24.19
CA PHE A 24 13.81 -7.32 -24.42
C PHE A 24 15.08 -7.35 -23.59
N HIS A 25 15.29 -8.46 -22.89
CA HIS A 25 16.53 -8.77 -22.20
C HIS A 25 16.89 -10.23 -22.48
N GLU A 26 18.06 -10.50 -23.04
CA GLU A 26 18.47 -11.86 -23.48
C GLU A 26 18.54 -12.88 -22.35
N TYR A 27 18.78 -12.43 -21.11
CA TYR A 27 18.81 -13.29 -19.90
C TYR A 27 17.49 -13.27 -19.13
N SER A 28 16.41 -12.81 -19.75
CA SER A 28 15.09 -12.79 -19.10
C SER A 28 14.62 -14.20 -18.78
N LEU A 29 14.06 -14.39 -17.58
CA LEU A 29 13.40 -15.64 -17.19
C LEU A 29 12.26 -16.02 -18.15
N LEU A 30 11.64 -15.05 -18.82
CA LEU A 30 10.60 -15.26 -19.82
C LEU A 30 11.11 -15.99 -21.07
N LEU A 31 12.42 -15.97 -21.33
CA LEU A 31 13.08 -16.66 -22.44
C LEU A 31 13.64 -18.03 -22.03
N ASN A 32 13.54 -18.39 -20.77
CA ASN A 32 14.08 -19.66 -20.30
C ASN A 32 13.13 -20.80 -20.66
N GLU A 33 13.53 -21.61 -21.65
CA GLU A 33 12.74 -22.72 -22.13
C GLU A 33 12.42 -23.78 -21.07
N ARG A 34 13.22 -23.86 -19.99
CA ARG A 34 12.98 -24.78 -18.88
C ARG A 34 11.83 -24.29 -18.00
N ILE A 35 11.64 -22.98 -17.88
CA ILE A 35 10.60 -22.38 -17.03
C ILE A 35 9.28 -22.26 -17.78
N LYS A 36 9.31 -22.06 -19.11
CA LYS A 36 8.14 -21.94 -20.01
C LYS A 36 7.08 -20.97 -19.49
N LEU A 37 7.52 -19.82 -19.01
CA LEU A 37 6.59 -18.78 -18.52
C LEU A 37 5.83 -18.17 -19.68
N ALA A 38 4.50 -18.22 -19.60
CA ALA A 38 3.63 -17.46 -20.50
C ALA A 38 3.55 -16.00 -20.00
N GLY A 39 4.49 -15.15 -20.40
CA GLY A 39 4.74 -13.83 -19.84
C GLY A 39 3.49 -13.02 -19.50
N ALA A 40 2.58 -12.84 -20.45
CA ALA A 40 1.35 -12.08 -20.21
C ALA A 40 0.40 -12.72 -19.18
N SER A 41 0.37 -14.06 -19.09
CA SER A 41 -0.52 -14.76 -18.16
C SER A 41 0.00 -14.81 -16.72
N VAL A 42 1.32 -14.62 -16.53
CA VAL A 42 1.95 -14.61 -15.19
C VAL A 42 2.32 -13.19 -14.73
N THR A 43 2.12 -12.19 -15.56
CA THR A 43 2.34 -10.80 -15.19
C THR A 43 1.22 -10.33 -14.28
N MET A 44 1.60 -9.79 -13.14
CA MET A 44 0.70 -9.12 -12.21
C MET A 44 1.10 -7.65 -12.10
N PHE A 45 0.12 -6.75 -12.21
CA PHE A 45 0.35 -5.36 -11.86
C PHE A 45 0.34 -5.21 -10.35
N ASP A 46 1.36 -4.54 -9.82
CA ASP A 46 1.42 -4.22 -8.41
C ASP A 46 0.45 -3.08 -8.09
N TRP A 47 -0.62 -3.42 -7.41
CA TRP A 47 -1.64 -2.43 -7.06
C TRP A 47 -1.10 -1.28 -6.20
N ALA A 48 -0.04 -1.51 -5.38
CA ALA A 48 0.54 -0.46 -4.57
C ALA A 48 1.28 0.58 -5.43
N HIS A 49 1.99 0.16 -6.48
CA HIS A 49 2.57 1.10 -7.44
C HIS A 49 1.52 1.71 -8.37
N VAL A 50 0.46 0.99 -8.69
CA VAL A 50 -0.64 1.55 -9.49
C VAL A 50 -1.31 2.73 -8.75
N TYR A 51 -1.48 2.63 -7.42
CA TYR A 51 -2.24 3.62 -6.67
C TYR A 51 -1.41 4.49 -5.72
N LEU A 52 -0.37 3.97 -5.06
CA LEU A 52 0.22 4.57 -3.86
C LEU A 52 1.70 4.97 -3.97
N CYS A 53 2.45 4.45 -4.93
CA CYS A 53 3.88 4.77 -5.08
C CYS A 53 4.06 5.59 -6.36
N ASP A 54 3.98 6.91 -6.25
CA ASP A 54 3.87 7.81 -7.39
C ASP A 54 2.67 7.42 -8.31
N GLY A 55 1.68 6.78 -7.71
CA GLY A 55 0.53 6.20 -8.37
C GLY A 55 -0.64 7.17 -8.52
N ILE A 56 -1.78 6.63 -8.92
CA ILE A 56 -2.99 7.40 -9.23
C ILE A 56 -3.42 8.25 -8.03
N ALA A 57 -3.47 7.67 -6.82
CA ALA A 57 -3.98 8.36 -5.64
C ALA A 57 -3.06 9.49 -5.18
N ASP A 58 -1.73 9.30 -5.24
CA ASP A 58 -0.76 10.35 -4.92
C ASP A 58 -0.89 11.54 -5.88
N VAL A 59 -1.05 11.24 -7.16
CA VAL A 59 -1.16 12.25 -8.21
C VAL A 59 -2.47 13.02 -8.08
N GLU A 60 -3.59 12.35 -7.99
CA GLU A 60 -4.89 13.03 -7.89
C GLU A 60 -5.05 13.83 -6.61
N LEU A 61 -4.53 13.32 -5.48
CA LEU A 61 -4.51 14.10 -4.24
C LEU A 61 -3.67 15.37 -4.41
N GLY A 62 -2.50 15.27 -5.05
CA GLY A 62 -1.65 16.43 -5.34
C GLY A 62 -2.33 17.44 -6.24
N MET A 63 -2.98 17.00 -7.31
CA MET A 63 -3.73 17.85 -8.25
C MET A 63 -4.91 18.54 -7.54
N MET A 64 -5.71 17.82 -6.78
CA MET A 64 -6.81 18.40 -6.00
C MET A 64 -6.31 19.46 -5.02
N MET A 65 -5.22 19.18 -4.30
CA MET A 65 -4.64 20.14 -3.36
C MET A 65 -4.13 21.39 -4.05
N GLN A 66 -3.57 21.27 -5.25
CA GLN A 66 -3.12 22.40 -6.06
C GLN A 66 -4.30 23.25 -6.55
N GLU A 67 -5.36 22.63 -7.03
CA GLU A 67 -6.59 23.31 -7.44
C GLU A 67 -7.23 24.08 -6.26
N LEU A 68 -7.36 23.41 -5.11
CA LEU A 68 -7.88 24.04 -3.90
C LEU A 68 -7.03 25.23 -3.47
N GLN A 69 -5.70 25.12 -3.54
CA GLN A 69 -4.80 26.21 -3.18
C GLN A 69 -4.91 27.38 -4.17
N THR A 70 -5.09 27.11 -5.45
CA THR A 70 -5.27 28.13 -6.50
C THR A 70 -6.60 28.86 -6.31
N ALA A 71 -7.66 28.13 -5.98
CA ALA A 71 -8.99 28.71 -5.76
C ALA A 71 -9.07 29.56 -4.48
N HIS A 72 -8.33 29.22 -3.44
CA HIS A 72 -8.48 29.82 -2.09
C HIS A 72 -7.21 30.38 -1.47
N ALA A 73 -6.13 30.52 -2.18
CA ALA A 73 -4.88 31.23 -1.83
C ALA A 73 -4.30 31.04 -0.41
N ALA A 74 -5.02 30.48 0.54
CA ALA A 74 -4.60 30.36 1.94
C ALA A 74 -4.73 28.92 2.44
N ALA A 75 -3.62 28.35 2.81
CA ALA A 75 -3.52 27.36 3.88
C ALA A 75 -4.13 25.96 3.65
N THR A 76 -4.45 25.52 2.41
CA THR A 76 -5.05 24.20 2.19
C THR A 76 -4.22 23.06 2.79
N TYR A 77 -2.89 23.07 2.61
CA TYR A 77 -2.00 22.11 3.25
C TYR A 77 -1.97 22.25 4.76
N TRP A 78 -1.93 23.48 5.27
CA TRP A 78 -1.94 23.75 6.72
C TRP A 78 -3.26 23.28 7.36
N GLU A 79 -4.42 23.59 6.76
CA GLU A 79 -5.73 23.16 7.26
C GLU A 79 -5.83 21.63 7.34
N LEU A 80 -5.38 20.94 6.29
CA LEU A 80 -5.35 19.50 6.27
C LEU A 80 -4.38 18.94 7.31
N GLY A 81 -3.21 19.57 7.48
CA GLY A 81 -2.24 19.22 8.53
C GLY A 81 -2.83 19.34 9.93
N VAL A 82 -3.54 20.42 10.22
CA VAL A 82 -4.25 20.63 11.50
C VAL A 82 -5.34 19.57 11.69
N TYR A 83 -6.10 19.27 10.65
CA TYR A 83 -7.11 18.23 10.69
C TYR A 83 -6.50 16.85 10.99
N ILE A 84 -5.43 16.47 10.30
CA ILE A 84 -4.73 15.20 10.53
C ILE A 84 -4.14 15.16 11.96
N ALA A 85 -3.57 16.27 12.45
CA ALA A 85 -3.01 16.35 13.80
C ALA A 85 -4.09 16.18 14.90
N SER A 86 -5.36 16.46 14.61
CA SER A 86 -6.46 16.22 15.54
C SER A 86 -6.81 14.74 15.75
N TRP A 87 -6.32 13.87 14.88
CA TRP A 87 -6.56 12.44 14.98
C TRP A 87 -5.56 11.77 15.91
N THR A 88 -6.04 10.83 16.72
CA THR A 88 -5.17 9.94 17.51
C THR A 88 -4.77 8.75 16.66
N THR A 89 -3.55 8.75 16.15
CA THR A 89 -3.01 7.65 15.35
C THR A 89 -2.21 6.67 16.22
N PRO A 90 -2.11 5.39 15.82
CA PRO A 90 -1.19 4.45 16.45
C PRO A 90 0.26 4.97 16.40
N ARG A 91 1.02 4.74 17.50
CA ARG A 91 2.41 5.25 17.63
C ARG A 91 3.35 4.78 16.52
N CYS A 92 3.08 3.62 15.92
CA CYS A 92 3.90 3.05 14.85
C CYS A 92 3.85 3.87 13.55
N PHE A 93 2.91 4.79 13.38
CA PHE A 93 2.77 5.59 12.15
C PHE A 93 3.54 6.91 12.17
N GLY A 94 4.19 7.25 13.26
CA GLY A 94 4.95 8.50 13.37
C GLY A 94 4.07 9.75 13.33
N ASN A 95 4.68 10.88 12.97
CA ASN A 95 3.98 12.18 12.86
C ASN A 95 3.48 12.40 11.43
N LEU A 96 2.25 11.99 11.15
CA LEU A 96 1.64 12.15 9.83
C LEU A 96 1.35 13.61 9.45
N SER A 97 1.19 14.50 10.43
CA SER A 97 0.96 15.94 10.14
C SER A 97 2.17 16.62 9.50
N ALA A 98 3.38 16.08 9.68
CA ALA A 98 4.58 16.57 9.02
C ALA A 98 4.54 16.45 7.48
N LEU A 99 3.70 15.58 6.93
CA LEU A 99 3.48 15.46 5.48
C LEU A 99 2.76 16.69 4.88
N PHE A 100 2.26 17.57 5.73
CA PHE A 100 1.50 18.77 5.36
C PHE A 100 2.17 20.07 5.79
N ASP A 101 3.42 20.01 6.26
CA ASP A 101 4.19 21.20 6.60
C ASP A 101 4.57 22.02 5.33
N ASP A 102 5.08 23.22 5.52
CA ASP A 102 5.43 24.12 4.41
C ASP A 102 6.50 23.54 3.47
N ALA A 103 7.41 22.72 4.00
CA ALA A 103 8.46 22.10 3.19
C ALA A 103 7.88 20.96 2.32
N ALA A 104 7.02 20.14 2.90
CA ALA A 104 6.29 19.10 2.21
C ALA A 104 5.34 19.70 1.16
N ALA A 105 4.60 20.75 1.51
CA ALA A 105 3.71 21.47 0.59
C ALA A 105 4.46 21.98 -0.64
N ARG A 106 5.59 22.69 -0.45
CA ARG A 106 6.43 23.17 -1.57
C ARG A 106 6.95 22.02 -2.44
N ASN A 107 7.35 20.91 -1.82
CA ASN A 107 7.83 19.73 -2.56
C ASN A 107 6.70 19.10 -3.38
N ASN A 108 5.50 18.98 -2.81
CA ASN A 108 4.33 18.39 -3.47
C ASN A 108 3.88 19.25 -4.67
N ILE A 109 3.82 20.57 -4.50
CA ILE A 109 3.51 21.51 -5.59
C ILE A 109 4.54 21.39 -6.71
N ARG A 110 5.84 21.35 -6.38
CA ARG A 110 6.91 21.19 -7.37
C ARG A 110 6.82 19.88 -8.13
N LYS A 111 6.41 18.80 -7.48
CA LYS A 111 6.27 17.47 -8.08
C LYS A 111 4.95 17.27 -8.82
N GLY A 112 3.95 18.11 -8.58
CA GLY A 112 2.59 17.92 -9.08
C GLY A 112 1.91 16.66 -8.52
N MET A 113 2.28 16.23 -7.32
CA MET A 113 1.77 15.04 -6.67
C MET A 113 1.97 15.09 -5.16
N PHE A 114 1.19 14.32 -4.41
CA PHE A 114 1.34 14.18 -2.97
C PHE A 114 2.44 13.16 -2.66
N ALA A 115 3.58 13.61 -2.16
CA ALA A 115 4.72 12.76 -1.90
C ALA A 115 4.66 12.16 -0.49
N CYS A 116 4.31 10.90 -0.41
CA CYS A 116 4.37 10.11 0.82
C CYS A 116 4.74 8.65 0.50
N THR A 117 5.02 7.86 1.52
CA THR A 117 5.18 6.41 1.34
C THR A 117 3.81 5.73 1.23
N ALA A 118 3.74 4.58 0.57
CA ALA A 118 2.50 3.81 0.48
C ALA A 118 1.91 3.47 1.86
N SER A 119 2.75 3.24 2.87
CA SER A 119 2.34 2.97 4.24
C SER A 119 1.68 4.19 4.90
N GLU A 120 2.25 5.39 4.68
CA GLU A 120 1.69 6.65 5.14
C GLU A 120 0.37 6.94 4.45
N PHE A 121 0.29 6.75 3.11
CA PHE A 121 -0.95 6.95 2.36
C PHE A 121 -2.07 6.03 2.87
N LEU A 122 -1.82 4.74 3.04
CA LEU A 122 -2.81 3.80 3.56
C LEU A 122 -3.32 4.19 4.95
N THR A 123 -2.46 4.77 5.77
CA THR A 123 -2.85 5.28 7.09
C THR A 123 -3.68 6.57 6.98
N LEU A 124 -3.31 7.45 6.04
CA LEU A 124 -4.02 8.71 5.80
C LEU A 124 -5.37 8.52 5.09
N ALA A 125 -5.50 7.51 4.22
CA ALA A 125 -6.66 7.34 3.35
C ALA A 125 -8.02 7.45 4.07
N PRO A 126 -8.27 6.80 5.23
CA PRO A 126 -9.55 6.96 5.94
C PRO A 126 -9.74 8.38 6.51
N MET A 127 -8.67 9.05 6.94
CA MET A 127 -8.73 10.42 7.45
C MET A 127 -9.00 11.40 6.31
N LEU A 128 -8.33 11.20 5.16
CA LEU A 128 -8.56 11.98 3.94
C LEU A 128 -9.99 11.80 3.42
N ALA A 129 -10.50 10.57 3.39
CA ALA A 129 -11.88 10.31 3.00
C ALA A 129 -12.87 11.06 3.91
N ARG A 130 -12.63 11.05 5.22
CA ARG A 130 -13.45 11.79 6.18
C ARG A 130 -13.33 13.30 6.00
N TYR A 131 -12.12 13.82 5.73
CA TYR A 131 -11.91 15.24 5.44
C TYR A 131 -12.64 15.69 4.18
N VAL A 132 -12.55 14.90 3.11
CA VAL A 132 -13.28 15.13 1.87
C VAL A 132 -14.79 15.20 2.14
N ASP A 133 -15.35 14.23 2.84
CA ASP A 133 -16.80 14.16 3.08
C ASP A 133 -17.29 15.23 4.07
N ALA A 134 -16.53 15.54 5.13
CA ALA A 134 -16.98 16.42 6.20
C ALA A 134 -16.58 17.89 6.02
N VAL A 135 -15.53 18.17 5.26
CA VAL A 135 -14.99 19.52 5.12
C VAL A 135 -15.09 20.03 3.67
N LEU A 136 -14.47 19.30 2.71
CA LEU A 136 -14.38 19.80 1.34
C LEU A 136 -15.71 19.76 0.59
N LYS A 137 -16.42 18.65 0.68
CA LYS A 137 -17.70 18.47 0.00
C LYS A 137 -18.77 19.50 0.43
N PRO A 138 -18.95 19.84 1.73
CA PRO A 138 -19.88 20.89 2.13
C PRO A 138 -19.46 22.29 1.69
N ARG A 139 -18.17 22.56 1.47
CA ARG A 139 -17.70 23.86 0.96
C ARG A 139 -18.10 24.08 -0.50
N GLY A 140 -18.34 23.03 -1.26
CA GLY A 140 -18.75 23.12 -2.67
C GLY A 140 -17.67 23.57 -3.64
N GLU A 141 -16.40 23.56 -3.21
CA GLU A 141 -15.23 23.98 -3.99
C GLU A 141 -14.63 22.80 -4.75
N CYS A 142 -14.10 23.05 -5.95
CA CYS A 142 -13.44 22.04 -6.78
C CYS A 142 -14.21 20.70 -6.80
N GLN A 143 -15.52 20.75 -7.01
CA GLN A 143 -16.43 19.61 -6.79
C GLN A 143 -16.06 18.39 -7.60
N LEU A 144 -15.59 18.54 -8.84
CA LEU A 144 -15.18 17.42 -9.69
C LEU A 144 -13.92 16.75 -9.15
N GLN A 145 -12.92 17.54 -8.74
CA GLN A 145 -11.66 17.06 -8.17
C GLN A 145 -11.91 16.36 -6.83
N VAL A 146 -12.72 16.97 -5.96
CA VAL A 146 -13.12 16.42 -4.67
C VAL A 146 -13.89 15.10 -4.86
N ALA A 147 -14.77 15.01 -5.85
CA ALA A 147 -15.50 13.79 -6.17
C ALA A 147 -14.55 12.68 -6.68
N SER A 148 -13.60 13.03 -7.58
CA SER A 148 -12.63 12.06 -8.09
C SER A 148 -11.75 11.50 -6.97
N VAL A 149 -11.17 12.38 -6.14
CA VAL A 149 -10.34 11.95 -4.99
C VAL A 149 -11.16 11.09 -4.02
N ARG A 150 -12.42 11.41 -3.78
CA ARG A 150 -13.27 10.56 -2.92
C ARG A 150 -13.44 9.15 -3.47
N VAL A 151 -13.60 9.04 -4.80
CA VAL A 151 -13.74 7.72 -5.46
C VAL A 151 -12.42 6.95 -5.45
N VAL A 152 -11.28 7.61 -5.70
CA VAL A 152 -9.98 6.91 -5.64
C VAL A 152 -9.67 6.41 -4.21
N LEU A 153 -9.97 7.19 -3.18
CA LEU A 153 -9.83 6.75 -1.79
C LEU A 153 -10.71 5.53 -1.49
N TRP A 154 -11.93 5.48 -2.04
CA TRP A 154 -12.78 4.32 -1.94
C TRP A 154 -12.21 3.09 -2.67
N VAL A 155 -11.63 3.28 -3.87
CA VAL A 155 -10.96 2.16 -4.59
C VAL A 155 -9.80 1.62 -3.76
N VAL A 156 -8.97 2.49 -3.16
CA VAL A 156 -7.86 2.06 -2.29
C VAL A 156 -8.39 1.26 -1.09
N GLU A 157 -9.48 1.69 -0.47
CA GLU A 157 -10.13 0.97 0.61
C GLU A 157 -10.64 -0.42 0.16
N LEU A 158 -11.29 -0.50 -1.00
CA LEU A 158 -11.75 -1.78 -1.56
C LEU A 158 -10.59 -2.73 -1.80
N ILE A 159 -9.51 -2.27 -2.43
CA ILE A 159 -8.31 -3.09 -2.69
C ILE A 159 -7.71 -3.61 -1.37
N HIS A 160 -7.63 -2.75 -0.36
CA HIS A 160 -7.14 -3.15 0.96
C HIS A 160 -8.01 -4.24 1.60
N ASN A 161 -9.32 -4.18 1.38
CA ASN A 161 -10.29 -5.14 1.92
C ASN A 161 -10.43 -6.43 1.08
N VAL A 162 -9.90 -6.48 -0.15
CA VAL A 162 -9.84 -7.70 -0.96
C VAL A 162 -9.15 -8.85 -0.20
N ARG A 163 -8.07 -8.56 0.52
CA ARG A 163 -7.34 -9.55 1.34
C ARG A 163 -8.18 -10.22 2.41
N ARG A 164 -9.30 -9.59 2.79
CA ARG A 164 -10.23 -10.09 3.82
C ARG A 164 -11.39 -10.87 3.22
N GLY A 165 -11.42 -11.05 1.89
CA GLY A 165 -12.52 -11.70 1.19
C GLY A 165 -13.84 -10.92 1.19
N CYS A 166 -13.83 -9.65 1.64
CA CYS A 166 -15.04 -8.83 1.80
C CYS A 166 -15.44 -8.09 0.52
N VAL A 167 -14.66 -8.18 -0.55
CA VAL A 167 -14.88 -7.39 -1.79
C VAL A 167 -15.05 -8.32 -2.97
N GLY A 168 -16.20 -8.22 -3.65
CA GLY A 168 -16.47 -8.93 -4.90
C GLY A 168 -15.70 -8.32 -6.09
N ILE A 169 -15.33 -9.14 -7.06
CA ILE A 169 -14.57 -8.73 -8.26
C ILE A 169 -15.33 -7.64 -9.03
N GLU A 170 -16.64 -7.80 -9.19
CA GLU A 170 -17.45 -6.85 -9.94
C GLU A 170 -17.61 -5.50 -9.21
N THR A 171 -17.64 -5.52 -7.88
CA THR A 171 -17.63 -4.30 -7.07
C THR A 171 -16.34 -3.51 -7.30
N LEU A 172 -15.18 -4.20 -7.28
CA LEU A 172 -13.89 -3.59 -7.56
C LEU A 172 -13.83 -3.06 -9.00
N ARG A 173 -14.32 -3.83 -9.97
CA ARG A 173 -14.36 -3.43 -11.40
C ARG A 173 -15.20 -2.16 -11.58
N ALA A 174 -16.40 -2.13 -11.02
CA ALA A 174 -17.29 -0.98 -11.09
C ALA A 174 -16.67 0.27 -10.44
N ALA A 175 -16.03 0.10 -9.28
CA ALA A 175 -15.37 1.20 -8.57
C ALA A 175 -14.20 1.79 -9.37
N ILE A 176 -13.33 0.95 -9.93
CA ILE A 176 -12.20 1.40 -10.77
C ILE A 176 -12.70 2.12 -12.03
N LYS A 177 -13.72 1.58 -12.69
CA LYS A 177 -14.34 2.25 -13.86
C LYS A 177 -14.96 3.59 -13.48
N SER A 178 -15.70 3.66 -12.38
CA SER A 178 -16.28 4.89 -11.86
C SER A 178 -15.19 5.92 -11.55
N HIS A 179 -14.10 5.50 -10.92
CA HIS A 179 -12.96 6.35 -10.65
C HIS A 179 -12.37 6.92 -11.94
N PHE A 180 -12.06 6.08 -12.93
CA PHE A 180 -11.50 6.55 -14.21
C PHE A 180 -12.40 7.61 -14.88
N MET A 181 -13.71 7.38 -14.90
CA MET A 181 -14.66 8.36 -15.45
C MET A 181 -14.68 9.67 -14.65
N SER A 182 -14.59 9.61 -13.31
CA SER A 182 -14.52 10.79 -12.45
C SER A 182 -13.22 11.57 -12.64
N SER A 183 -12.10 10.88 -12.81
CA SER A 183 -10.80 11.47 -13.06
C SER A 183 -10.77 12.20 -14.41
N VAL A 184 -11.28 11.57 -15.47
CA VAL A 184 -11.40 12.21 -16.78
C VAL A 184 -12.32 13.44 -16.73
N ALA A 185 -13.41 13.38 -15.99
CA ALA A 185 -14.32 14.53 -15.81
C ALA A 185 -13.68 15.68 -15.03
N ALA A 186 -12.79 15.36 -14.08
CA ALA A 186 -12.14 16.37 -13.23
C ALA A 186 -10.90 17.01 -13.87
N TYR A 187 -10.12 16.24 -14.63
CA TYR A 187 -8.79 16.66 -15.07
C TYR A 187 -8.58 16.58 -16.59
N GLY A 188 -9.50 15.95 -17.33
CA GLY A 188 -9.34 15.72 -18.76
C GLY A 188 -8.69 14.37 -19.08
N VAL A 189 -8.87 13.92 -20.32
CA VAL A 189 -8.32 12.64 -20.79
C VAL A 189 -6.79 12.70 -20.97
N GLU A 190 -6.23 13.88 -21.20
CA GLU A 190 -4.79 14.14 -21.37
C GLU A 190 -3.99 13.89 -20.11
N GLU A 191 -4.64 13.97 -18.95
CA GLU A 191 -4.02 13.65 -17.65
C GLU A 191 -4.09 12.16 -17.31
N ALA A 192 -4.72 11.35 -18.18
CA ALA A 192 -4.77 9.92 -17.98
C ALA A 192 -3.36 9.28 -18.14
N ARG A 193 -2.88 8.65 -17.09
CA ARG A 193 -1.56 8.00 -17.03
C ARG A 193 -1.63 6.53 -17.36
N PRO A 194 -0.53 5.87 -17.73
CA PRO A 194 -0.48 4.43 -17.93
C PRO A 194 -0.99 3.62 -16.71
N THR A 195 -0.81 4.15 -15.51
CA THR A 195 -1.31 3.56 -14.26
C THR A 195 -2.83 3.43 -14.24
N HIS A 196 -3.58 4.36 -14.85
CA HIS A 196 -5.03 4.23 -15.00
C HIS A 196 -5.39 3.03 -15.88
N HIS A 197 -4.64 2.79 -16.97
CA HIS A 197 -4.84 1.59 -17.77
C HIS A 197 -4.52 0.31 -16.98
N TYR A 198 -3.42 0.31 -16.21
CA TYR A 198 -3.05 -0.84 -15.39
C TYR A 198 -4.08 -1.16 -14.31
N SER A 199 -4.74 -0.14 -13.75
CA SER A 199 -5.78 -0.34 -12.76
C SER A 199 -6.97 -1.14 -13.29
N LEU A 200 -7.32 -0.98 -14.57
CA LEU A 200 -8.42 -1.70 -15.21
C LEU A 200 -8.21 -3.22 -15.24
N HIS A 201 -6.97 -3.68 -15.16
CA HIS A 201 -6.63 -5.11 -15.14
C HIS A 201 -6.67 -5.74 -13.74
N LEU A 202 -6.70 -4.95 -12.67
CA LEU A 202 -6.68 -5.48 -11.30
C LEU A 202 -7.85 -6.42 -10.99
N PRO A 203 -9.11 -6.14 -11.42
CA PRO A 203 -10.21 -7.08 -11.21
C PRO A 203 -10.01 -8.42 -11.93
N ASP A 204 -9.42 -8.42 -13.13
CA ASP A 204 -9.14 -9.65 -13.88
C ASP A 204 -8.03 -10.46 -13.23
N MET A 205 -7.04 -9.76 -12.65
CA MET A 205 -5.98 -10.40 -11.86
C MET A 205 -6.53 -11.01 -10.57
N LEU A 206 -7.44 -10.30 -9.89
CA LEU A 206 -8.13 -10.83 -8.73
C LEU A 206 -8.95 -12.08 -9.08
N ALA A 207 -9.68 -12.06 -10.21
CA ALA A 207 -10.44 -13.20 -10.71
C ALA A 207 -9.55 -14.41 -11.01
N ARG A 208 -8.39 -14.15 -11.60
CA ARG A 208 -7.45 -15.21 -12.05
C ARG A 208 -6.67 -15.82 -10.89
N HIS A 209 -6.22 -14.98 -9.95
CA HIS A 209 -5.25 -15.38 -8.92
C HIS A 209 -5.84 -15.47 -7.52
N GLY A 210 -7.08 -15.00 -7.33
CA GLY A 210 -7.73 -14.94 -6.01
C GLY A 210 -7.14 -13.90 -5.06
N VAL A 211 -6.11 -13.17 -5.49
CA VAL A 211 -5.38 -12.22 -4.65
C VAL A 211 -4.78 -11.09 -5.49
N LEU A 212 -4.70 -9.89 -4.91
CA LEU A 212 -3.90 -8.78 -5.41
C LEU A 212 -2.64 -8.64 -4.54
N VAL A 213 -1.47 -8.81 -5.14
CA VAL A 213 -0.19 -8.80 -4.42
C VAL A 213 0.45 -7.41 -4.51
N PRO A 214 0.78 -6.76 -3.38
CA PRO A 214 1.61 -5.56 -3.37
C PRO A 214 3.08 -5.94 -3.29
N CYS A 215 3.94 -5.25 -4.02
CA CYS A 215 5.40 -5.42 -3.91
C CYS A 215 6.01 -4.77 -2.66
N LEU A 216 5.20 -4.15 -1.80
CA LEU A 216 5.66 -3.52 -0.55
C LEU A 216 6.50 -4.46 0.33
N THR A 217 6.16 -5.74 0.35
CA THR A 217 6.95 -6.76 1.08
C THR A 217 8.31 -6.96 0.44
N ASN A 218 8.37 -6.98 -0.89
CA ASN A 218 9.63 -7.13 -1.62
C ASN A 218 10.52 -5.90 -1.44
N GLU A 219 9.95 -4.70 -1.44
CA GLU A 219 10.70 -3.46 -1.18
C GLU A 219 11.29 -3.41 0.23
N ARG A 220 10.58 -3.92 1.23
CA ARG A 220 11.16 -4.07 2.58
C ARG A 220 12.41 -4.96 2.57
N ARG A 221 12.48 -5.96 1.70
CA ARG A 221 13.66 -6.80 1.53
C ARG A 221 14.83 -6.07 0.88
N HIS A 222 14.59 -5.05 0.05
CA HIS A 222 15.65 -4.17 -0.43
C HIS A 222 16.40 -3.48 0.71
N ARG A 223 15.78 -3.24 1.85
CA ARG A 223 16.45 -2.72 3.05
C ARG A 223 17.52 -3.68 3.57
N VAL A 224 17.24 -4.97 3.57
CA VAL A 224 18.20 -6.01 3.98
C VAL A 224 19.36 -6.04 3.00
N VAL A 225 19.05 -6.12 1.69
CA VAL A 225 20.07 -6.10 0.64
C VAL A 225 20.94 -4.84 0.74
N LYS A 226 20.32 -3.65 0.84
CA LYS A 226 21.03 -2.36 0.95
C LYS A 226 21.92 -2.28 2.18
N ARG A 227 21.52 -2.88 3.32
CA ARG A 227 22.33 -2.93 4.53
C ARG A 227 23.65 -3.64 4.27
N TYR A 228 23.58 -4.86 3.76
CA TYR A 228 24.77 -5.66 3.47
C TYR A 228 25.59 -5.09 2.31
N ALA A 229 24.92 -4.59 1.26
CA ALA A 229 25.58 -3.99 0.12
C ALA A 229 26.39 -2.74 0.47
N ARG A 230 25.86 -1.87 1.38
CA ARG A 230 26.51 -0.62 1.78
C ARG A 230 27.74 -0.85 2.65
N ASP A 231 27.71 -1.87 3.48
CA ASP A 231 28.80 -2.13 4.44
C ASP A 231 29.95 -2.94 3.81
N ARG A 232 29.81 -3.36 2.56
CA ARG A 232 30.86 -4.06 1.82
C ARG A 232 31.81 -3.11 1.14
N LEU A 233 33.05 -3.10 1.60
CA LEU A 233 34.14 -2.27 1.05
C LEU A 233 34.90 -2.95 -0.10
N LYS A 234 34.75 -4.27 -0.31
CA LYS A 234 35.44 -5.02 -1.36
C LYS A 234 34.56 -5.13 -2.60
N LEU A 235 35.00 -4.52 -3.71
CA LEU A 235 34.30 -4.54 -4.99
C LEU A 235 34.38 -5.88 -5.73
N GLN A 236 35.44 -6.68 -5.48
CA GLN A 236 35.54 -8.01 -6.07
C GLN A 236 34.49 -8.96 -5.48
N LYS A 237 33.72 -9.58 -6.37
CA LYS A 237 32.61 -10.49 -6.01
C LYS A 237 31.56 -9.85 -5.09
N TRP A 238 31.34 -8.54 -5.28
CA TRP A 238 30.42 -7.75 -4.45
C TRP A 238 29.00 -8.33 -4.47
N GLU A 239 28.47 -8.69 -5.66
CA GLU A 239 27.13 -9.27 -5.82
C GLU A 239 27.01 -10.61 -5.13
N LEU A 240 27.99 -11.52 -5.38
CA LEU A 240 27.96 -12.84 -4.78
C LEU A 240 27.98 -12.77 -3.26
N GLY A 241 28.89 -12.00 -2.70
CA GLY A 241 28.97 -11.91 -1.26
C GLY A 241 27.80 -11.18 -0.61
N THR A 242 27.19 -10.19 -1.29
CA THR A 242 25.95 -9.58 -0.81
C THR A 242 24.81 -10.60 -0.80
N LEU A 243 24.73 -11.43 -1.84
CA LEU A 243 23.75 -12.52 -1.92
C LEU A 243 23.95 -13.57 -0.81
N GLU A 244 25.19 -13.97 -0.53
CA GLU A 244 25.54 -14.90 0.55
C GLU A 244 25.08 -14.36 1.92
N GLU A 245 25.36 -13.08 2.24
CA GLU A 245 24.97 -12.44 3.48
C GLU A 245 23.42 -12.35 3.61
N VAL A 246 22.75 -11.93 2.54
CA VAL A 246 21.28 -11.86 2.51
C VAL A 246 20.67 -13.26 2.70
N THR A 247 21.24 -14.27 2.05
CA THR A 247 20.76 -15.66 2.17
C THR A 247 20.97 -16.19 3.59
N ALA A 248 22.15 -15.96 4.17
CA ALA A 248 22.44 -16.33 5.54
C ALA A 248 21.46 -15.67 6.53
N HIS A 249 21.17 -14.38 6.34
CA HIS A 249 20.19 -13.66 7.15
C HIS A 249 18.78 -14.26 7.03
N GLN A 250 18.33 -14.58 5.82
CA GLN A 250 17.02 -15.21 5.60
C GLN A 250 16.92 -16.58 6.25
N LEU A 251 17.97 -17.40 6.13
CA LEU A 251 18.02 -18.71 6.78
C LEU A 251 17.98 -18.57 8.31
N TRP A 252 18.68 -17.58 8.86
CA TRP A 252 18.63 -17.27 10.29
C TRP A 252 17.23 -16.86 10.73
N GLU A 253 16.54 -15.96 9.99
CA GLU A 253 15.16 -15.56 10.27
C GLU A 253 14.21 -16.76 10.28
N LEU A 254 14.32 -17.66 9.30
CA LEU A 254 13.51 -18.88 9.20
C LEU A 254 13.77 -19.82 10.38
N GLN A 255 15.05 -20.02 10.75
CA GLN A 255 15.44 -20.90 11.85
C GLN A 255 14.94 -20.39 13.21
N HIS A 256 14.95 -19.07 13.42
CA HIS A 256 14.54 -18.44 14.68
C HIS A 256 13.05 -18.12 14.78
N GLY A 257 12.25 -18.56 13.79
CA GLY A 257 10.80 -18.42 13.86
C GLY A 257 10.29 -16.98 13.78
N PHE A 258 11.06 -16.07 13.19
CA PHE A 258 10.71 -14.65 13.04
C PHE A 258 9.32 -14.41 12.43
N LEU A 259 8.86 -15.32 11.59
CA LEU A 259 7.55 -15.26 10.94
C LEU A 259 6.41 -15.87 11.77
N LYS A 260 6.70 -16.44 12.93
CA LYS A 260 5.67 -17.03 13.79
C LYS A 260 4.97 -15.92 14.57
N GLN A 261 3.66 -15.92 14.50
CA GLN A 261 2.82 -15.15 15.42
C GLN A 261 2.93 -15.74 16.82
N GLY A 262 2.87 -14.90 17.83
CA GLY A 262 2.92 -15.39 19.19
C GLY A 262 2.95 -14.29 20.23
N LEU A 263 2.67 -14.68 21.46
CA LEU A 263 2.81 -13.82 22.61
C LEU A 263 4.30 -13.72 22.97
N LEU A 264 4.74 -12.50 23.25
CA LEU A 264 6.09 -12.21 23.72
C LEU A 264 6.08 -12.16 25.24
N SER A 265 6.92 -12.99 25.89
CA SER A 265 6.97 -13.10 27.36
C SER A 265 5.61 -13.47 27.97
N ALA A 266 4.93 -14.45 27.38
CA ALA A 266 3.64 -14.92 27.87
C ALA A 266 3.75 -15.46 29.31
N THR A 267 2.79 -15.09 30.12
CA THR A 267 2.64 -15.56 31.51
C THR A 267 1.22 -16.11 31.71
N ALA A 268 1.03 -16.89 32.77
CA ALA A 268 -0.30 -17.30 33.16
C ALA A 268 -1.11 -16.05 33.57
N PRO A 269 -2.36 -15.92 33.13
CA PRO A 269 -3.19 -14.77 33.50
C PRO A 269 -3.55 -14.80 34.99
N HIS A 270 -3.71 -13.61 35.54
CA HIS A 270 -4.38 -13.51 36.83
C HIS A 270 -5.79 -14.07 36.74
N PRO A 271 -6.34 -14.72 37.76
CA PRO A 271 -7.68 -15.34 37.70
C PRO A 271 -8.79 -14.41 37.25
N SER A 272 -8.77 -13.14 37.63
CA SER A 272 -9.73 -12.13 37.16
C SER A 272 -9.65 -11.85 35.67
N THR A 273 -8.45 -11.87 35.08
CA THR A 273 -8.23 -11.68 33.65
C THR A 273 -8.70 -12.92 32.88
N ALA A 274 -8.42 -14.11 33.38
CA ALA A 274 -8.87 -15.37 32.79
C ALA A 274 -10.41 -15.43 32.79
N TYR A 275 -11.06 -15.00 33.87
CA TYR A 275 -12.51 -14.92 33.96
C TYR A 275 -13.11 -13.94 32.95
N ALA A 276 -12.56 -12.73 32.83
CA ALA A 276 -13.02 -11.72 31.88
C ALA A 276 -12.87 -12.18 30.42
N VAL A 277 -11.79 -12.89 30.09
CA VAL A 277 -11.59 -13.47 28.77
C VAL A 277 -12.57 -14.59 28.49
N ALA A 278 -12.83 -15.46 29.47
CA ALA A 278 -13.82 -16.54 29.35
C ALA A 278 -15.24 -16.01 29.15
N GLU A 279 -15.58 -14.89 29.77
CA GLU A 279 -16.87 -14.22 29.60
C GLU A 279 -17.00 -13.57 28.20
N ALA A 280 -15.92 -12.96 27.70
CA ALA A 280 -15.91 -12.30 26.40
C ALA A 280 -15.83 -13.28 25.22
N CYS A 281 -15.19 -14.44 25.39
CA CYS A 281 -14.94 -15.44 24.35
C CYS A 281 -15.34 -16.84 24.82
N PRO A 282 -16.62 -17.14 25.00
CA PRO A 282 -17.08 -18.39 25.62
C PRO A 282 -16.75 -19.65 24.84
N HIS A 283 -16.50 -19.55 23.53
CA HIS A 283 -16.19 -20.72 22.69
C HIS A 283 -14.73 -21.18 22.74
N ASP A 284 -13.80 -20.27 23.07
CA ASP A 284 -12.37 -20.56 23.09
C ASP A 284 -11.78 -20.70 24.50
N ALA A 285 -12.61 -20.49 25.51
CA ALA A 285 -12.18 -20.26 26.90
C ALA A 285 -11.77 -21.51 27.68
N ALA A 286 -11.87 -22.68 27.09
CA ALA A 286 -11.84 -23.85 27.95
C ALA A 286 -10.45 -24.24 28.44
N ASN A 287 -9.34 -23.92 27.78
CA ASN A 287 -8.13 -24.61 28.17
C ASN A 287 -6.80 -23.85 28.28
N GLU A 288 -6.55 -22.73 27.60
CA GLU A 288 -5.21 -22.09 27.76
C GLU A 288 -5.25 -20.58 27.45
N CYS A 289 -5.73 -19.79 28.38
CA CYS A 289 -5.55 -18.36 28.32
C CYS A 289 -4.12 -17.99 28.75
N SER A 290 -3.41 -17.23 27.93
CA SER A 290 -2.11 -16.64 28.28
C SER A 290 -2.19 -15.14 28.09
N VAL A 291 -1.55 -14.39 28.97
CA VAL A 291 -1.40 -12.94 28.85
C VAL A 291 0.06 -12.59 28.57
N ALA A 292 0.27 -11.51 27.85
CA ALA A 292 1.60 -11.01 27.57
C ALA A 292 1.59 -9.49 27.51
N THR A 293 2.71 -8.87 27.87
CA THR A 293 2.88 -7.42 27.77
C THR A 293 3.08 -6.95 26.32
N ALA A 294 3.44 -7.87 25.44
CA ALA A 294 3.58 -7.65 24.02
C ALA A 294 3.17 -8.89 23.22
N ALA A 295 2.70 -8.71 22.03
CA ALA A 295 2.38 -9.77 21.08
C ALA A 295 2.93 -9.45 19.69
N ARG A 296 3.40 -10.47 18.97
CA ARG A 296 3.77 -10.36 17.56
C ARG A 296 2.61 -10.84 16.72
N VAL A 297 2.12 -9.95 15.86
CA VAL A 297 1.06 -10.21 14.89
C VAL A 297 1.56 -9.89 13.48
N ASP A 298 0.80 -10.23 12.46
CA ASP A 298 1.20 -10.08 11.04
C ASP A 298 1.77 -8.69 10.69
N SER A 299 1.25 -7.64 11.30
CA SER A 299 1.62 -6.25 11.02
C SER A 299 2.78 -5.71 11.87
N GLY A 300 3.26 -6.48 12.84
CA GLY A 300 4.33 -6.06 13.73
C GLY A 300 4.13 -6.49 15.18
N GLU A 301 4.74 -5.75 16.08
CA GLU A 301 4.66 -5.96 17.51
C GLU A 301 3.66 -4.98 18.13
N CYS A 302 2.72 -5.50 18.93
CA CYS A 302 1.76 -4.73 19.71
C CYS A 302 2.14 -4.80 21.18
N THR A 303 2.07 -3.69 21.89
CA THR A 303 2.35 -3.58 23.33
C THR A 303 1.14 -3.03 24.09
N ILE A 304 1.19 -3.16 25.41
CA ILE A 304 0.16 -2.60 26.29
C ILE A 304 0.02 -1.09 26.04
N GLY A 305 -1.22 -0.65 25.93
CA GLY A 305 -1.57 0.74 25.64
C GLY A 305 -1.76 1.06 24.17
N ASP A 306 -1.37 0.16 23.25
CA ASP A 306 -1.68 0.30 21.85
C ASP A 306 -3.18 0.17 21.60
N ARG A 307 -3.64 0.88 20.55
CA ARG A 307 -5.01 0.74 20.06
C ARG A 307 -5.00 -0.20 18.87
N VAL A 308 -5.84 -1.22 18.92
CA VAL A 308 -6.00 -2.18 17.83
C VAL A 308 -7.36 -2.03 17.18
N LEU A 309 -7.37 -2.14 15.86
CA LEU A 309 -8.57 -2.25 15.06
C LEU A 309 -8.81 -3.74 14.83
N PHE A 310 -10.00 -4.22 15.13
CA PHE A 310 -10.40 -5.58 14.82
C PHE A 310 -11.84 -5.59 14.31
N PHE A 311 -12.19 -6.67 13.64
CA PHE A 311 -13.55 -6.89 13.16
C PHE A 311 -14.26 -7.88 14.07
N LEU A 312 -15.41 -7.49 14.52
CA LEU A 312 -16.34 -8.37 15.22
C LEU A 312 -17.66 -8.28 14.46
N ASP A 313 -18.17 -9.41 13.97
CA ASP A 313 -19.44 -9.52 13.24
C ASP A 313 -19.58 -8.48 12.11
N ASN A 314 -18.54 -8.27 11.33
CA ASN A 314 -18.45 -7.25 10.27
C ASN A 314 -18.50 -5.78 10.75
N VAL A 315 -18.39 -5.54 12.04
CA VAL A 315 -18.27 -4.20 12.61
C VAL A 315 -16.80 -3.92 12.93
N VAL A 316 -16.33 -2.73 12.52
CA VAL A 316 -14.99 -2.26 12.90
C VAL A 316 -15.02 -1.83 14.36
N CYS A 317 -14.27 -2.53 15.18
CA CYS A 317 -14.10 -2.22 16.59
C CYS A 317 -12.72 -1.63 16.85
N VAL A 318 -12.65 -0.67 17.76
CA VAL A 318 -11.39 -0.12 18.29
C VAL A 318 -11.28 -0.54 19.75
N ALA A 319 -10.23 -1.26 20.09
CA ALA A 319 -9.92 -1.55 21.48
C ALA A 319 -8.56 -1.01 21.86
N LYS A 320 -8.44 -0.56 23.09
CA LYS A 320 -7.15 -0.28 23.70
C LYS A 320 -6.68 -1.54 24.43
N LEU A 321 -5.46 -1.97 24.14
CA LEU A 321 -4.85 -3.08 24.89
C LEU A 321 -4.64 -2.62 26.34
N LEU A 322 -5.40 -3.19 27.25
CA LEU A 322 -5.29 -3.00 28.69
C LEU A 322 -4.76 -4.30 29.29
N LEU A 323 -3.98 -4.16 30.31
CA LEU A 323 -3.65 -5.29 31.20
C LEU A 323 -4.82 -5.60 32.09
#